data_01b95323cc9ba327c404cb9d9446763f
#
_entry.id   01b95323cc9ba327c404cb9d9446763f
#
_cell.length_a   1.000
_cell.length_b   1.000
_cell.length_c   1.000
_cell.angle_alpha   90.00
_cell.angle_beta   90.00
_cell.angle_gamma   90.00
#
_symmetry.space_group_name_H-M   'P 1'
#
loop_
_entity.id
_entity.type
_entity.pdbx_description
1 polymer ?
#
loop_
_entity_poly.entity_id
_entity_poly.type
_entity_poly.pdbx_seq_one_letter_code
_entity_poly.pdbx_strand_id
1 'polypeptide(L)'
;MKLGIVGLPNVGKSTLFNAITNAGAESANYPFCTIDPNVGVVAVPDHRLDALTEMYHPKKTTPAVVEFVDIAGLVKGASKGQGLGNKFLANIRECDAIVHVVRCFDDENIMHVVADTSTNVPVDPAGDIGVIDIELIMADVEMVERRIDKAQKAAKGDKKYLREVEVFSALKDWLNDGNSARSFDCDEDDAAIIAAAELLSLKPIIYAANLDEEGFADCHANAYYKVVEELAAKEGAQVIPVCAKLEAEIAELDGEEKKMFLDDLGIAESGLDRLIK
;
A
#
# COMPACT_ATOMS: atom_id res chain seq x y z
N MET A 1 -4.33 9.09 9.21
CA MET A 1 -4.32 7.80 8.50
C MET A 1 -2.87 7.46 8.17
N LYS A 2 -2.45 6.23 8.42
CA LYS A 2 -1.07 5.78 8.22
C LYS A 2 -1.02 4.73 7.11
N LEU A 3 -0.31 5.03 6.02
CA LEU A 3 -0.18 4.16 4.85
C LEU A 3 1.23 3.57 4.80
N GLY A 4 1.33 2.25 4.68
CA GLY A 4 2.61 1.57 4.51
C GLY A 4 2.95 1.40 3.04
N ILE A 5 4.06 1.97 2.58
CA ILE A 5 4.55 1.77 1.21
C ILE A 5 5.39 0.50 1.18
N VAL A 6 4.96 -0.46 0.39
CA VAL A 6 5.64 -1.74 0.18
C VAL A 6 5.97 -1.95 -1.30
N GLY A 7 6.90 -2.83 -1.59
CA GLY A 7 7.29 -3.20 -2.95
C GLY A 7 8.62 -3.93 -2.96
N LEU A 8 8.88 -4.67 -4.01
CA LEU A 8 10.14 -5.36 -4.23
C LEU A 8 11.29 -4.38 -4.46
N PRO A 9 12.55 -4.80 -4.42
CA PRO A 9 13.68 -3.95 -4.77
C PRO A 9 13.56 -3.41 -6.21
N ASN A 10 14.02 -2.17 -6.42
CA ASN A 10 14.10 -1.53 -7.73
C ASN A 10 12.77 -1.30 -8.47
N VAL A 11 11.65 -1.31 -7.78
CA VAL A 11 10.32 -0.98 -8.34
C VAL A 11 10.00 0.53 -8.35
N GLY A 12 10.91 1.37 -7.84
CA GLY A 12 10.71 2.82 -7.71
C GLY A 12 10.14 3.26 -6.36
N LYS A 13 10.03 2.35 -5.38
CA LYS A 13 9.47 2.63 -4.05
C LYS A 13 10.13 3.81 -3.34
N SER A 14 11.45 3.83 -3.23
CA SER A 14 12.18 4.91 -2.55
C SER A 14 12.11 6.23 -3.31
N THR A 15 12.05 6.19 -4.63
CA THR A 15 11.88 7.40 -5.46
C THR A 15 10.50 8.01 -5.19
N LEU A 16 9.44 7.19 -5.19
CA LEU A 16 8.09 7.63 -4.88
C LEU A 16 8.01 8.17 -3.44
N PHE A 17 8.58 7.46 -2.46
CA PHE A 17 8.60 7.91 -1.07
C PHE A 17 9.32 9.26 -0.90
N ASN A 18 10.45 9.46 -1.58
CA ASN A 18 11.17 10.73 -1.55
C ASN A 18 10.35 11.86 -2.19
N ALA A 19 9.65 11.60 -3.29
CA ALA A 19 8.74 12.58 -3.90
C ALA A 19 7.63 12.99 -2.93
N ILE A 20 7.01 12.02 -2.24
CA ILE A 20 6.02 12.24 -1.18
C ILE A 20 6.61 13.11 -0.06
N THR A 21 7.80 12.78 0.41
CA THR A 21 8.46 13.47 1.53
C THR A 21 8.83 14.90 1.15
N ASN A 22 9.32 15.12 -0.07
CA ASN A 22 9.66 16.44 -0.58
C ASN A 22 8.39 17.31 -0.75
N ALA A 23 7.33 16.76 -1.32
CA ALA A 23 6.04 17.45 -1.41
C ALA A 23 5.44 17.79 -0.02
N GLY A 24 5.77 16.98 1.00
CA GLY A 24 5.37 17.20 2.39
C GLY A 24 6.28 18.13 3.18
N ALA A 25 7.40 18.60 2.64
CA ALA A 25 8.36 19.42 3.38
C ALA A 25 7.76 20.74 3.90
N GLU A 26 6.78 21.31 3.20
CA GLU A 26 6.00 22.46 3.68
C GLU A 26 5.09 22.11 4.89
N SER A 27 4.75 20.84 5.04
CA SER A 27 3.90 20.35 6.13
C SER A 27 4.67 20.04 7.43
N ALA A 28 6.01 20.12 7.43
CA ALA A 28 6.87 19.85 8.61
C ALA A 28 6.58 20.75 9.83
N ASN A 29 5.80 21.80 9.65
CA ASN A 29 5.36 22.71 10.71
C ASN A 29 4.08 22.27 11.44
N TYR A 30 3.52 21.10 11.13
CA TYR A 30 2.32 20.62 11.84
C TYR A 30 2.70 20.08 13.23
N PRO A 31 1.95 20.49 14.28
CA PRO A 31 2.15 19.97 15.62
C PRO A 31 1.91 18.47 15.64
N PHE A 32 2.80 17.72 16.31
CA PHE A 32 2.75 16.26 16.48
C PHE A 32 3.35 15.40 15.37
N CYS A 33 3.99 15.97 14.33
CA CYS A 33 4.78 15.16 13.39
C CYS A 33 6.10 14.75 14.03
N THR A 34 6.29 13.45 14.22
CA THR A 34 7.58 12.89 14.64
C THR A 34 8.52 12.90 13.44
N ILE A 35 9.71 13.42 13.57
CA ILE A 35 10.76 13.36 12.52
C ILE A 35 11.35 11.95 12.57
N ASP A 36 10.78 11.03 11.82
CA ASP A 36 11.35 9.71 11.56
C ASP A 36 11.79 9.68 10.08
N PRO A 37 13.03 9.27 9.76
CA PRO A 37 13.54 9.28 8.39
C PRO A 37 12.75 8.40 7.42
N ASN A 38 11.90 7.51 7.94
CA ASN A 38 11.07 6.61 7.15
C ASN A 38 9.58 7.00 7.16
N VAL A 39 9.24 8.20 7.66
CA VAL A 39 7.85 8.68 7.72
C VAL A 39 7.73 10.00 6.99
N GLY A 40 6.93 10.02 5.93
CA GLY A 40 6.52 11.23 5.22
C GLY A 40 5.12 11.65 5.64
N VAL A 41 4.91 12.94 5.93
CA VAL A 41 3.59 13.48 6.29
C VAL A 41 3.18 14.47 5.23
N VAL A 42 1.99 14.27 4.64
CA VAL A 42 1.47 15.11 3.56
C VAL A 42 0.08 15.62 3.93
N ALA A 43 -0.15 16.90 3.68
CA ALA A 43 -1.47 17.50 3.83
C ALA A 43 -2.40 17.01 2.72
N VAL A 44 -3.64 16.69 3.07
CA VAL A 44 -4.68 16.35 2.09
C VAL A 44 -5.20 17.66 1.48
N PRO A 45 -5.04 17.88 0.16
CA PRO A 45 -5.62 19.04 -0.51
C PRO A 45 -7.15 19.01 -0.41
N ASP A 46 -7.76 20.11 0.07
CA ASP A 46 -9.22 20.23 0.14
C ASP A 46 -9.64 21.65 -0.20
N HIS A 47 -10.14 21.86 -1.42
CA HIS A 47 -10.62 23.15 -1.91
C HIS A 47 -11.75 23.76 -1.04
N ARG A 48 -12.49 22.92 -0.29
CA ARG A 48 -13.54 23.39 0.63
C ARG A 48 -12.91 24.07 1.85
N LEU A 49 -11.78 23.52 2.31
CA LEU A 49 -11.01 24.12 3.41
C LEU A 49 -10.38 25.43 2.98
N ASP A 50 -9.87 25.52 1.74
CA ASP A 50 -9.29 26.73 1.17
C ASP A 50 -10.37 27.82 1.04
N ALA A 51 -11.54 27.50 0.48
CA ALA A 51 -12.66 28.43 0.36
C ALA A 51 -13.15 28.94 1.74
N LEU A 52 -13.23 28.05 2.74
CA LEU A 52 -13.58 28.45 4.10
C LEU A 52 -12.50 29.34 4.74
N THR A 53 -11.25 29.07 4.49
CA THR A 53 -10.12 29.84 4.98
C THR A 53 -10.14 31.25 4.37
N GLU A 54 -10.39 31.35 3.08
CA GLU A 54 -10.54 32.65 2.40
C GLU A 54 -11.76 33.44 2.90
N MET A 55 -12.87 32.75 3.17
CA MET A 55 -14.11 33.41 3.64
C MET A 55 -14.00 33.92 5.08
N TYR A 56 -13.41 33.15 5.98
CA TYR A 56 -13.42 33.42 7.42
C TYR A 56 -12.13 34.01 8.00
N HIS A 57 -11.03 34.01 7.24
CA HIS A 57 -9.70 34.46 7.64
C HIS A 57 -9.31 34.00 9.05
N PRO A 58 -9.30 32.67 9.30
CA PRO A 58 -9.02 32.13 10.62
C PRO A 58 -7.56 32.41 11.03
N LYS A 59 -7.31 32.45 12.34
CA LYS A 59 -5.93 32.57 12.84
C LYS A 59 -5.02 31.39 12.46
N LYS A 60 -5.60 30.23 12.20
CA LYS A 60 -4.90 29.01 11.82
C LYS A 60 -5.83 28.10 11.02
N THR A 61 -5.35 27.61 9.90
CA THR A 61 -5.97 26.52 9.12
C THR A 61 -5.16 25.26 9.34
N THR A 62 -5.84 24.13 9.57
CA THR A 62 -5.17 22.84 9.79
C THR A 62 -5.84 21.81 8.89
N PRO A 63 -5.19 21.38 7.78
CA PRO A 63 -5.70 20.33 6.93
C PRO A 63 -5.63 18.96 7.60
N ALA A 64 -6.36 17.99 7.05
CA ALA A 64 -6.11 16.59 7.35
C ALA A 64 -4.73 16.17 6.81
N VAL A 65 -4.11 15.19 7.43
CA VAL A 65 -2.80 14.67 7.00
C VAL A 65 -2.84 13.17 6.81
N VAL A 66 -2.02 12.70 5.86
CA VAL A 66 -1.73 11.29 5.64
C VAL A 66 -0.26 11.07 5.96
N GLU A 67 0.02 10.03 6.73
CA GLU A 67 1.37 9.57 7.04
C GLU A 67 1.73 8.42 6.12
N PHE A 68 2.81 8.55 5.40
CA PHE A 68 3.39 7.49 4.59
C PHE A 68 4.62 6.91 5.29
N VAL A 69 4.69 5.60 5.40
CA VAL A 69 5.82 4.89 6.01
C VAL A 69 6.54 4.09 4.96
N ASP A 70 7.82 4.39 4.72
CA ASP A 70 8.66 3.55 3.88
C ASP A 70 8.99 2.26 4.61
N ILE A 71 8.33 1.18 4.21
CA ILE A 71 8.58 -0.15 4.76
C ILE A 71 9.69 -0.79 3.91
N ALA A 72 10.84 -1.03 4.54
CA ALA A 72 11.99 -1.64 3.89
C ALA A 72 11.58 -2.92 3.13
N GLY A 73 12.10 -3.05 1.91
CA GLY A 73 11.70 -4.10 0.98
C GLY A 73 11.75 -5.51 1.56
N LEU A 74 10.82 -6.31 1.11
CA LEU A 74 10.67 -7.70 1.54
C LEU A 74 11.85 -8.53 1.05
N VAL A 75 12.46 -9.29 1.96
CA VAL A 75 13.34 -10.40 1.62
C VAL A 75 12.48 -11.68 1.73
N LYS A 76 12.46 -12.51 0.70
CA LYS A 76 11.72 -13.79 0.67
C LYS A 76 12.01 -14.60 1.94
N GLY A 77 10.96 -15.13 2.58
CA GLY A 77 11.08 -15.86 3.84
C GLY A 77 10.91 -15.00 5.09
N ALA A 78 10.32 -13.82 4.94
CA ALA A 78 10.00 -12.91 6.03
C ALA A 78 9.15 -13.56 7.12
N SER A 79 8.17 -14.38 6.72
CA SER A 79 7.28 -15.14 7.60
C SER A 79 8.00 -16.27 8.37
N LYS A 80 9.15 -16.78 7.86
CA LYS A 80 9.90 -17.87 8.50
C LYS A 80 10.87 -17.41 9.60
N GLY A 81 10.72 -16.18 10.13
CA GLY A 81 11.40 -15.74 11.35
C GLY A 81 12.84 -15.26 11.20
N GLN A 82 13.32 -14.97 10.00
CA GLN A 82 14.60 -14.30 9.84
C GLN A 82 14.43 -12.79 10.03
N GLY A 83 15.00 -12.25 11.09
CA GLY A 83 14.90 -10.92 11.72
C GLY A 83 14.35 -9.74 10.94
N LEU A 84 14.71 -9.55 9.65
CA LEU A 84 14.20 -8.46 8.79
C LEU A 84 12.74 -8.64 8.39
N GLY A 85 12.30 -9.88 8.20
CA GLY A 85 10.92 -10.17 7.82
C GLY A 85 9.91 -9.91 8.92
N ASN A 86 10.22 -10.24 10.16
CA ASN A 86 9.37 -9.93 11.31
C ASN A 86 9.19 -8.41 11.48
N LYS A 87 10.26 -7.63 11.19
CA LYS A 87 10.20 -6.17 11.25
C LYS A 87 9.31 -5.60 10.13
N PHE A 88 9.38 -6.16 8.92
CA PHE A 88 8.50 -5.82 7.81
C PHE A 88 7.02 -6.03 8.17
N LEU A 89 6.66 -7.23 8.64
CA LEU A 89 5.29 -7.55 9.04
C LEU A 89 4.81 -6.70 10.23
N ALA A 90 5.70 -6.38 11.18
CA ALA A 90 5.38 -5.50 12.30
C ALA A 90 5.06 -4.08 11.84
N ASN A 91 5.84 -3.53 10.90
CA ASN A 91 5.59 -2.20 10.34
C ASN A 91 4.25 -2.15 9.58
N ILE A 92 3.92 -3.18 8.78
CA ILE A 92 2.62 -3.27 8.10
C ILE A 92 1.49 -3.32 9.13
N ARG A 93 1.66 -4.02 10.25
CA ARG A 93 0.62 -4.14 11.29
C ARG A 93 0.21 -2.78 11.86
N GLU A 94 1.16 -1.84 11.96
CA GLU A 94 0.91 -0.48 12.45
C GLU A 94 0.23 0.45 11.44
N CYS A 95 0.13 0.06 10.17
CA CYS A 95 -0.48 0.86 9.12
C CYS A 95 -1.99 0.58 9.00
N ASP A 96 -2.75 1.59 8.59
CA ASP A 96 -4.19 1.47 8.33
C ASP A 96 -4.46 0.80 6.97
N ALA A 97 -3.61 1.07 5.96
CA ALA A 97 -3.69 0.48 4.63
C ALA A 97 -2.30 0.34 3.99
N ILE A 98 -2.22 -0.37 2.88
CA ILE A 98 -0.99 -0.68 2.15
C ILE A 98 -1.01 0.03 0.79
N VAL A 99 0.08 0.70 0.45
CA VAL A 99 0.39 1.18 -0.90
C VAL A 99 1.44 0.25 -1.48
N HIS A 100 1.05 -0.61 -2.41
CA HIS A 100 1.93 -1.58 -3.04
C HIS A 100 2.46 -1.01 -4.36
N VAL A 101 3.73 -0.62 -4.37
CA VAL A 101 4.41 -0.13 -5.58
C VAL A 101 4.81 -1.31 -6.43
N VAL A 102 4.28 -1.37 -7.65
CA VAL A 102 4.48 -2.45 -8.61
C VAL A 102 5.19 -1.90 -9.84
N ARG A 103 6.25 -2.55 -10.29
CA ARG A 103 6.98 -2.15 -11.48
C ARG A 103 6.20 -2.51 -12.75
N CYS A 104 5.89 -1.51 -13.57
CA CYS A 104 5.16 -1.66 -14.83
C CYS A 104 5.91 -1.03 -16.01
N PHE A 105 7.25 -1.05 -15.99
CA PHE A 105 8.11 -0.53 -17.04
C PHE A 105 9.36 -1.40 -17.22
N ASP A 106 9.91 -1.38 -18.42
CA ASP A 106 11.20 -1.99 -18.75
C ASP A 106 12.31 -0.93 -18.72
N ASP A 107 13.45 -1.26 -18.11
CA ASP A 107 14.66 -0.45 -18.16
C ASP A 107 15.87 -1.38 -18.06
N GLU A 108 16.71 -1.37 -19.10
CA GLU A 108 17.91 -2.24 -19.18
C GLU A 108 18.97 -1.89 -18.12
N ASN A 109 18.94 -0.67 -17.58
CA ASN A 109 19.88 -0.21 -16.57
C ASN A 109 19.40 -0.54 -15.14
N ILE A 110 18.13 -0.92 -14.98
CA ILE A 110 17.53 -1.22 -13.68
C ILE A 110 17.23 -2.73 -13.61
N MET A 111 18.02 -3.46 -12.85
CA MET A 111 17.80 -4.90 -12.66
C MET A 111 16.43 -5.14 -11.99
N HIS A 112 15.65 -6.04 -12.58
CA HIS A 112 14.46 -6.58 -11.92
C HIS A 112 14.89 -7.78 -11.09
N VAL A 113 14.77 -7.66 -9.76
CA VAL A 113 15.21 -8.68 -8.80
C VAL A 113 13.99 -9.25 -8.11
N VAL A 114 13.69 -10.50 -8.38
CA VAL A 114 12.71 -11.29 -7.63
C VAL A 114 13.46 -12.18 -6.67
N ALA A 115 13.34 -11.92 -5.38
CA ALA A 115 13.82 -12.77 -4.30
C ALA A 115 15.21 -13.40 -4.50
N ASP A 116 16.24 -12.88 -3.87
CA ASP A 116 17.59 -13.50 -3.68
C ASP A 116 18.33 -13.99 -4.95
N THR A 117 17.80 -13.74 -6.14
CA THR A 117 18.49 -14.02 -7.39
C THR A 117 19.23 -12.78 -7.87
N SER A 118 20.56 -12.88 -7.97
CA SER A 118 21.40 -11.85 -8.59
C SER A 118 21.29 -11.82 -10.13
N THR A 119 20.26 -12.44 -10.69
CA THR A 119 19.98 -12.50 -12.12
C THR A 119 18.85 -11.55 -12.47
N ASN A 120 19.05 -10.76 -13.54
CA ASN A 120 17.99 -9.93 -14.11
C ASN A 120 16.92 -10.88 -14.71
N VAL A 121 15.66 -10.71 -14.24
CA VAL A 121 14.50 -11.46 -14.75
C VAL A 121 13.56 -10.50 -15.47
N PRO A 122 12.74 -10.98 -16.42
CA PRO A 122 11.71 -10.15 -17.04
C PRO A 122 10.77 -9.54 -15.98
N VAL A 123 10.23 -8.36 -16.27
CA VAL A 123 9.24 -7.70 -15.41
C VAL A 123 7.96 -8.54 -15.38
N ASP A 124 7.52 -8.91 -14.19
CA ASP A 124 6.32 -9.71 -13.95
C ASP A 124 5.50 -9.12 -12.79
N PRO A 125 4.61 -8.17 -13.06
CA PRO A 125 3.80 -7.55 -12.02
C PRO A 125 2.98 -8.53 -11.19
N ALA A 126 2.46 -9.59 -11.81
CA ALA A 126 1.69 -10.61 -11.11
C ALA A 126 2.56 -11.41 -10.12
N GLY A 127 3.76 -11.80 -10.56
CA GLY A 127 4.73 -12.47 -9.69
C GLY A 127 5.19 -11.56 -8.54
N ASP A 128 5.44 -10.28 -8.81
CA ASP A 128 5.86 -9.29 -7.81
C ASP A 128 4.80 -9.10 -6.72
N ILE A 129 3.53 -8.98 -7.12
CA ILE A 129 2.39 -8.89 -6.19
C ILE A 129 2.29 -10.18 -5.36
N GLY A 130 2.35 -11.34 -6.02
CA GLY A 130 2.25 -12.64 -5.38
C GLY A 130 3.34 -12.89 -4.33
N VAL A 131 4.55 -12.37 -4.51
CA VAL A 131 5.63 -12.51 -3.51
C VAL A 131 5.26 -11.82 -2.19
N ILE A 132 4.69 -10.62 -2.26
CA ILE A 132 4.28 -9.87 -1.05
C ILE A 132 3.04 -10.50 -0.44
N ASP A 133 2.05 -10.84 -1.25
CA ASP A 133 0.80 -11.44 -0.77
C ASP A 133 1.04 -12.77 -0.04
N ILE A 134 1.89 -13.64 -0.57
CA ILE A 134 2.24 -14.91 0.09
C ILE A 134 2.80 -14.67 1.50
N GLU A 135 3.68 -13.68 1.70
CA GLU A 135 4.24 -13.40 3.02
C GLU A 135 3.19 -12.87 4.01
N LEU A 136 2.25 -12.03 3.54
CA LEU A 136 1.14 -11.56 4.36
C LEU A 136 0.20 -12.72 4.73
N ILE A 137 -0.16 -13.53 3.74
CA ILE A 137 -1.04 -14.70 3.90
C ILE A 137 -0.43 -15.71 4.87
N MET A 138 0.86 -16.04 4.74
CA MET A 138 1.51 -16.99 5.65
C MET A 138 1.53 -16.49 7.10
N ALA A 139 1.75 -15.19 7.31
CA ALA A 139 1.66 -14.59 8.65
C ALA A 139 0.24 -14.66 9.21
N ASP A 140 -0.76 -14.50 8.35
CA ASP A 140 -2.17 -14.58 8.73
C ASP A 140 -2.60 -16.02 9.02
N VAL A 141 -2.14 -17.01 8.27
CA VAL A 141 -2.37 -18.45 8.58
C VAL A 141 -1.91 -18.77 10.00
N GLU A 142 -0.71 -18.35 10.39
CA GLU A 142 -0.21 -18.55 11.76
C GLU A 142 -1.09 -17.83 12.81
N MET A 143 -1.59 -16.64 12.50
CA MET A 143 -2.47 -15.91 13.40
C MET A 143 -3.83 -16.61 13.54
N VAL A 144 -4.41 -17.04 12.42
CA VAL A 144 -5.70 -17.73 12.37
C VAL A 144 -5.62 -19.08 13.10
N GLU A 145 -4.53 -19.84 12.96
CA GLU A 145 -4.33 -21.07 13.74
C GLU A 145 -4.35 -20.83 15.25
N ARG A 146 -3.65 -19.79 15.70
CA ARG A 146 -3.68 -19.39 17.12
C ARG A 146 -5.09 -18.99 17.60
N ARG A 147 -5.87 -18.31 16.72
CA ARG A 147 -7.27 -17.96 17.00
C ARG A 147 -8.17 -19.20 17.12
N ILE A 148 -8.03 -20.15 16.19
CA ILE A 148 -8.75 -21.43 16.23
C ILE A 148 -8.46 -22.17 17.54
N ASP A 149 -7.21 -22.34 17.90
CA ASP A 149 -6.81 -23.03 19.14
C ASP A 149 -7.40 -22.36 20.39
N LYS A 150 -7.41 -21.03 20.43
CA LYS A 150 -7.99 -20.26 21.53
C LYS A 150 -9.51 -20.43 21.58
N ALA A 151 -10.19 -20.31 20.44
CA ALA A 151 -11.64 -20.44 20.34
C ALA A 151 -12.11 -21.88 20.69
N GLN A 152 -11.39 -22.93 20.25
CA GLN A 152 -11.67 -24.32 20.60
C GLN A 152 -11.57 -24.59 22.11
N LYS A 153 -10.58 -23.99 22.78
CA LYS A 153 -10.45 -24.09 24.23
C LYS A 153 -11.60 -23.39 24.96
N ALA A 154 -12.00 -22.21 24.49
CA ALA A 154 -13.10 -21.43 25.04
C ALA A 154 -14.46 -22.10 24.79
N ALA A 155 -14.66 -22.76 23.65
CA ALA A 155 -15.88 -23.48 23.28
C ALA A 155 -16.21 -24.67 24.21
N LYS A 156 -15.21 -25.21 24.93
CA LYS A 156 -15.46 -26.25 25.96
C LYS A 156 -16.28 -25.73 27.14
N GLY A 157 -16.20 -24.43 27.44
CA GLY A 157 -16.93 -23.78 28.49
C GLY A 157 -18.16 -23.00 28.02
N ASP A 158 -18.12 -22.48 26.78
CA ASP A 158 -19.17 -21.64 26.21
C ASP A 158 -19.33 -21.89 24.72
N LYS A 159 -20.44 -22.46 24.31
CA LYS A 159 -20.72 -22.85 22.92
C LYS A 159 -20.76 -21.68 21.92
N LYS A 160 -20.87 -20.43 22.38
CA LYS A 160 -20.84 -19.25 21.50
C LYS A 160 -19.54 -19.16 20.67
N TYR A 161 -18.44 -19.71 21.18
CA TYR A 161 -17.16 -19.71 20.48
C TYR A 161 -17.07 -20.74 19.34
N LEU A 162 -18.09 -21.62 19.17
CA LEU A 162 -18.09 -22.58 18.06
C LEU A 162 -18.18 -21.87 16.71
N ARG A 163 -18.94 -20.77 16.62
CA ARG A 163 -19.01 -19.98 15.38
C ARG A 163 -17.64 -19.40 15.01
N GLU A 164 -16.91 -18.88 15.98
CA GLU A 164 -15.55 -18.37 15.76
C GLU A 164 -14.61 -19.46 15.22
N VAL A 165 -14.72 -20.71 15.73
CA VAL A 165 -13.97 -21.86 15.22
C VAL A 165 -14.33 -22.16 13.77
N GLU A 166 -15.62 -22.19 13.42
CA GLU A 166 -16.09 -22.44 12.06
C GLU A 166 -15.57 -21.39 11.08
N VAL A 167 -15.74 -20.11 11.42
CA VAL A 167 -15.33 -18.97 10.57
C VAL A 167 -13.82 -18.98 10.32
N PHE A 168 -13.02 -19.10 11.39
CA PHE A 168 -11.56 -19.12 11.22
C PHE A 168 -11.05 -20.40 10.55
N SER A 169 -11.76 -21.53 10.67
CA SER A 169 -11.38 -22.74 9.93
C SER A 169 -11.62 -22.57 8.43
N ALA A 170 -12.76 -22.03 8.03
CA ALA A 170 -13.05 -21.72 6.63
C ALA A 170 -12.07 -20.68 6.06
N LEU A 171 -11.78 -19.62 6.83
CA LEU A 171 -10.80 -18.61 6.42
C LEU A 171 -9.38 -19.20 6.30
N LYS A 172 -8.98 -20.12 7.19
CA LYS A 172 -7.69 -20.80 7.09
C LYS A 172 -7.56 -21.61 5.80
N ASP A 173 -8.61 -22.33 5.41
CA ASP A 173 -8.60 -23.09 4.16
C ASP A 173 -8.47 -22.14 2.96
N TRP A 174 -9.19 -21.01 2.96
CA TRP A 174 -9.10 -19.95 1.96
C TRP A 174 -7.69 -19.35 1.82
N LEU A 175 -7.06 -19.05 2.95
CA LEU A 175 -5.68 -18.54 3.00
C LEU A 175 -4.67 -19.59 2.51
N ASN A 176 -4.84 -20.87 2.85
CA ASN A 176 -3.97 -21.95 2.40
C ASN A 176 -4.06 -22.20 0.89
N ASP A 177 -5.19 -21.86 0.26
CA ASP A 177 -5.34 -21.86 -1.20
C ASP A 177 -4.66 -20.66 -1.89
N GLY A 178 -3.98 -19.80 -1.10
CA GLY A 178 -3.22 -18.65 -1.59
C GLY A 178 -4.05 -17.38 -1.80
N ASN A 179 -5.27 -17.33 -1.28
CA ASN A 179 -6.13 -16.15 -1.38
C ASN A 179 -5.94 -15.22 -0.18
N SER A 180 -6.06 -13.91 -0.39
CA SER A 180 -6.00 -12.92 0.69
C SER A 180 -7.29 -12.93 1.53
N ALA A 181 -7.20 -12.55 2.81
CA ALA A 181 -8.37 -12.44 3.68
C ALA A 181 -9.38 -11.40 3.18
N ARG A 182 -8.93 -10.35 2.45
CA ARG A 182 -9.81 -9.30 1.90
C ARG A 182 -10.77 -9.81 0.81
N SER A 183 -10.42 -10.94 0.15
CA SER A 183 -11.26 -11.56 -0.87
C SER A 183 -12.13 -12.71 -0.35
N PHE A 184 -12.13 -12.94 0.97
CA PHE A 184 -12.98 -13.96 1.60
C PHE A 184 -14.43 -13.48 1.67
N ASP A 185 -15.34 -14.23 1.04
CA ASP A 185 -16.77 -13.91 1.03
C ASP A 185 -17.45 -14.43 2.30
N CYS A 186 -18.06 -13.53 3.06
CA CYS A 186 -18.74 -13.84 4.32
C CYS A 186 -19.83 -12.82 4.65
N ASP A 187 -20.72 -13.15 5.57
CA ASP A 187 -21.72 -12.21 6.07
C ASP A 187 -21.14 -11.18 7.06
N GLU A 188 -21.94 -10.18 7.44
CA GLU A 188 -21.51 -9.08 8.32
C GLU A 188 -21.06 -9.56 9.70
N ASP A 189 -21.70 -10.61 10.25
CA ASP A 189 -21.36 -11.14 11.56
C ASP A 189 -20.01 -11.86 11.53
N ASP A 190 -19.77 -12.65 10.50
CA ASP A 190 -18.49 -13.32 10.26
C ASP A 190 -17.37 -12.32 9.95
N ALA A 191 -17.65 -11.29 9.16
CA ALA A 191 -16.71 -10.21 8.89
C ALA A 191 -16.27 -9.49 10.18
N ALA A 192 -17.20 -9.27 11.12
CA ALA A 192 -16.87 -8.68 12.43
C ALA A 192 -15.94 -9.60 13.26
N ILE A 193 -16.14 -10.92 13.19
CA ILE A 193 -15.25 -11.91 13.83
C ILE A 193 -13.85 -11.85 13.22
N ILE A 194 -13.76 -11.81 11.89
CA ILE A 194 -12.49 -11.78 11.15
C ILE A 194 -11.74 -10.47 11.41
N ALA A 195 -12.44 -9.33 11.39
CA ALA A 195 -11.85 -8.01 11.64
C ALA A 195 -11.16 -7.92 13.02
N ALA A 196 -11.71 -8.60 14.04
CA ALA A 196 -11.10 -8.66 15.36
C ALA A 196 -9.76 -9.43 15.43
N ALA A 197 -9.36 -10.10 14.35
CA ALA A 197 -8.08 -10.79 14.27
C ALA A 197 -6.92 -9.90 13.78
N GLU A 198 -7.22 -8.71 13.22
CA GLU A 198 -6.21 -7.74 12.72
C GLU A 198 -5.26 -8.37 11.71
N LEU A 199 -5.81 -9.11 10.74
CA LEU A 199 -5.04 -9.81 9.72
C LEU A 199 -4.37 -8.81 8.75
N LEU A 200 -3.18 -9.17 8.27
CA LEU A 200 -2.38 -8.33 7.38
C LEU A 200 -2.97 -8.32 5.97
N SER A 201 -3.37 -9.48 5.45
CA SER A 201 -3.99 -9.60 4.12
C SER A 201 -5.46 -9.13 4.09
N LEU A 202 -6.03 -8.73 5.23
CA LEU A 202 -7.34 -8.09 5.31
C LEU A 202 -7.25 -6.56 5.12
N LYS A 203 -6.06 -5.97 5.33
CA LYS A 203 -5.89 -4.52 5.20
C LYS A 203 -6.23 -4.04 3.80
N PRO A 204 -6.88 -2.87 3.66
CA PRO A 204 -7.06 -2.23 2.36
C PRO A 204 -5.72 -2.07 1.63
N ILE A 205 -5.74 -2.28 0.32
CA ILE A 205 -4.55 -2.15 -0.53
C ILE A 205 -4.85 -1.23 -1.71
N ILE A 206 -3.86 -0.42 -2.06
CA ILE A 206 -3.83 0.39 -3.27
C ILE A 206 -2.58 -0.05 -4.05
N TYR A 207 -2.75 -0.43 -5.30
CA TYR A 207 -1.64 -0.73 -6.18
C TYR A 207 -1.18 0.55 -6.87
N ALA A 208 0.02 1.01 -6.56
CA ALA A 208 0.70 2.09 -7.27
C ALA A 208 1.51 1.48 -8.42
N ALA A 209 0.89 1.42 -9.61
CA ALA A 209 1.52 0.88 -10.81
C ALA A 209 2.54 1.90 -11.32
N ASN A 210 3.83 1.66 -11.06
CA ASN A 210 4.91 2.54 -11.46
C ASN A 210 5.29 2.30 -12.92
N LEU A 211 5.02 3.29 -13.75
CA LEU A 211 5.20 3.33 -15.19
C LEU A 211 6.38 4.24 -15.56
N ASP A 212 6.91 4.10 -16.77
CA ASP A 212 7.70 5.11 -17.42
C ASP A 212 6.84 6.28 -17.92
N GLU A 213 7.44 7.31 -18.46
CA GLU A 213 6.74 8.51 -18.94
C GLU A 213 5.75 8.19 -20.06
N GLU A 214 6.13 7.33 -21.01
CA GLU A 214 5.26 6.91 -22.13
C GLU A 214 4.08 6.08 -21.64
N GLY A 215 4.32 5.08 -20.80
CA GLY A 215 3.28 4.26 -20.20
C GLY A 215 2.37 5.03 -19.24
N PHE A 216 2.87 6.08 -18.60
CA PHE A 216 2.04 6.94 -17.74
C PHE A 216 1.09 7.82 -18.57
N ALA A 217 1.51 8.30 -19.74
CA ALA A 217 0.67 9.10 -20.64
C ALA A 217 -0.54 8.30 -21.18
N ASP A 218 -0.36 6.99 -21.42
CA ASP A 218 -1.45 6.07 -21.83
C ASP A 218 -1.35 4.74 -21.08
N CYS A 219 -1.70 4.76 -19.80
CA CYS A 219 -1.55 3.59 -18.92
C CYS A 219 -2.40 2.40 -19.38
N HIS A 220 -3.55 2.64 -20.03
CA HIS A 220 -4.40 1.56 -20.53
C HIS A 220 -3.85 0.88 -21.79
N ALA A 221 -2.88 1.44 -22.49
CA ALA A 221 -2.15 0.76 -23.56
C ALA A 221 -1.06 -0.17 -23.00
N ASN A 222 -0.53 0.10 -21.79
CA ASN A 222 0.54 -0.66 -21.18
C ASN A 222 0.09 -2.05 -20.74
N ALA A 223 0.81 -3.10 -21.19
CA ALA A 223 0.46 -4.50 -20.91
C ALA A 223 0.62 -4.87 -19.42
N TYR A 224 1.65 -4.33 -18.74
CA TYR A 224 1.89 -4.57 -17.33
C TYR A 224 0.81 -3.93 -16.45
N TYR A 225 0.38 -2.71 -16.79
CA TYR A 225 -0.69 -2.02 -16.09
C TYR A 225 -2.00 -2.80 -16.13
N LYS A 226 -2.36 -3.36 -17.29
CA LYS A 226 -3.56 -4.21 -17.43
C LYS A 226 -3.54 -5.42 -16.52
N VAL A 227 -2.37 -6.06 -16.36
CA VAL A 227 -2.22 -7.19 -15.44
C VAL A 227 -2.51 -6.77 -13.99
N VAL A 228 -2.00 -5.61 -13.57
CA VAL A 228 -2.27 -5.07 -12.22
C VAL A 228 -3.76 -4.72 -12.07
N GLU A 229 -4.37 -4.11 -13.08
CA GLU A 229 -5.79 -3.76 -13.10
C GLU A 229 -6.70 -5.00 -12.95
N GLU A 230 -6.38 -6.08 -13.67
CA GLU A 230 -7.13 -7.34 -13.58
C GLU A 230 -7.00 -8.02 -12.21
N LEU A 231 -5.82 -7.98 -11.60
CA LEU A 231 -5.59 -8.52 -10.25
C LEU A 231 -6.32 -7.69 -9.19
N ALA A 232 -6.19 -6.38 -9.26
CA ALA A 232 -6.85 -5.47 -8.34
C ALA A 232 -8.38 -5.61 -8.38
N ALA A 233 -8.96 -5.75 -9.59
CA ALA A 233 -10.39 -5.95 -9.76
C ALA A 233 -10.91 -7.22 -9.08
N LYS A 234 -10.12 -8.30 -9.05
CA LYS A 234 -10.49 -9.56 -8.37
C LYS A 234 -10.55 -9.40 -6.84
N GLU A 235 -9.77 -8.49 -6.30
CA GLU A 235 -9.69 -8.23 -4.85
C GLU A 235 -10.52 -7.01 -4.42
N GLY A 236 -11.19 -6.33 -5.35
CA GLY A 236 -11.89 -5.07 -5.07
C GLY A 236 -10.95 -3.92 -4.67
N ALA A 237 -9.65 -4.02 -5.06
CA ALA A 237 -8.63 -3.03 -4.79
C ALA A 237 -8.59 -1.95 -5.88
N GLN A 238 -7.99 -0.79 -5.55
CA GLN A 238 -7.77 0.29 -6.50
C GLN A 238 -6.38 0.22 -7.11
N VAL A 239 -6.26 0.67 -8.37
CA VAL A 239 -4.98 0.87 -9.05
C VAL A 239 -4.82 2.34 -9.39
N ILE A 240 -3.66 2.89 -9.08
CA ILE A 240 -3.28 4.25 -9.42
C ILE A 240 -2.04 4.19 -10.30
N PRO A 241 -2.09 4.69 -11.55
CA PRO A 241 -0.89 4.84 -12.35
C PRO A 241 -0.04 5.95 -11.75
N VAL A 242 1.24 5.68 -11.58
CA VAL A 242 2.24 6.65 -11.11
C VAL A 242 3.47 6.58 -12.01
N CYS A 243 4.18 7.67 -12.14
CA CYS A 243 5.53 7.68 -12.69
C CYS A 243 6.46 8.27 -11.62
N ALA A 244 7.13 7.42 -10.87
CA ALA A 244 7.94 7.85 -9.74
C ALA A 244 9.04 8.86 -10.13
N LYS A 245 9.52 8.79 -11.38
CA LYS A 245 10.49 9.74 -11.93
C LYS A 245 9.86 11.13 -12.10
N LEU A 246 8.68 11.21 -12.76
CA LEU A 246 7.94 12.46 -12.92
C LEU A 246 7.51 13.05 -11.57
N GLU A 247 7.07 12.20 -10.63
CA GLU A 247 6.70 12.65 -9.29
C GLU A 247 7.88 13.28 -8.55
N ALA A 248 9.09 12.73 -8.73
CA ALA A 248 10.31 13.32 -8.15
C ALA A 248 10.66 14.67 -8.78
N GLU A 249 10.49 14.83 -10.08
CA GLU A 249 10.68 16.11 -10.78
C GLU A 249 9.64 17.16 -10.35
N ILE A 250 8.35 16.76 -10.29
CA ILE A 250 7.24 17.61 -9.86
C ILE A 250 7.42 18.10 -8.40
N ALA A 251 7.96 17.24 -7.54
CA ALA A 251 8.18 17.58 -6.13
C ALA A 251 9.25 18.66 -5.90
N GLU A 252 10.08 18.97 -6.90
CA GLU A 252 11.08 20.03 -6.86
C GLU A 252 10.55 21.39 -7.39
N LEU A 253 9.36 21.39 -8.02
CA LEU A 253 8.76 22.57 -8.64
C LEU A 253 7.84 23.32 -7.66
N ASP A 254 7.80 24.65 -7.79
CA ASP A 254 6.83 25.46 -7.06
C ASP A 254 5.40 25.35 -7.67
N GLY A 255 4.40 25.94 -7.00
CA GLY A 255 3.00 25.77 -7.38
C GLY A 255 2.64 26.22 -8.80
N GLU A 256 3.27 27.28 -9.32
CA GLU A 256 3.05 27.76 -10.69
C GLU A 256 3.81 26.91 -11.71
N GLU A 257 5.06 26.59 -11.43
CA GLU A 257 5.91 25.73 -12.25
C GLU A 257 5.31 24.31 -12.35
N LYS A 258 4.86 23.74 -11.23
CA LYS A 258 4.15 22.45 -11.17
C LYS A 258 2.95 22.44 -12.12
N LYS A 259 2.12 23.48 -12.10
CA LYS A 259 0.95 23.59 -12.94
C LYS A 259 1.31 23.65 -14.41
N MET A 260 2.29 24.47 -14.78
CA MET A 260 2.78 24.57 -16.17
C MET A 260 3.32 23.22 -16.66
N PHE A 261 4.09 22.55 -15.83
CA PHE A 261 4.66 21.23 -16.15
C PHE A 261 3.58 20.16 -16.39
N LEU A 262 2.55 20.11 -15.53
CA LEU A 262 1.44 19.20 -15.72
C LEU A 262 0.61 19.52 -16.97
N ASP A 263 0.37 20.81 -17.23
CA ASP A 263 -0.32 21.28 -18.44
C ASP A 263 0.44 20.90 -19.74
N ASP A 264 1.78 21.05 -19.75
CA ASP A 264 2.64 20.68 -20.88
C ASP A 264 2.61 19.17 -21.14
N LEU A 265 2.49 18.35 -20.10
CA LEU A 265 2.36 16.89 -20.21
C LEU A 265 0.91 16.45 -20.53
N GLY A 266 -0.06 17.37 -20.54
CA GLY A 266 -1.48 17.05 -20.72
C GLY A 266 -2.09 16.29 -19.56
N ILE A 267 -1.53 16.38 -18.36
CA ILE A 267 -1.92 15.67 -17.14
C ILE A 267 -2.68 16.62 -16.22
N ALA A 268 -3.92 16.28 -15.90
CA ALA A 268 -4.75 17.13 -15.02
C ALA A 268 -4.32 17.11 -13.55
N GLU A 269 -3.70 16.01 -13.11
CA GLU A 269 -3.36 15.76 -11.71
C GLU A 269 -2.23 14.72 -11.62
N SER A 270 -1.26 14.94 -10.72
CA SER A 270 -0.16 13.99 -10.52
C SER A 270 -0.66 12.66 -9.92
N GLY A 271 0.11 11.60 -10.07
CA GLY A 271 -0.18 10.30 -9.45
C GLY A 271 -0.16 10.40 -7.91
N LEU A 272 0.72 11.23 -7.36
CA LEU A 272 0.78 11.50 -5.93
C LEU A 272 -0.48 12.22 -5.42
N ASP A 273 -0.96 13.24 -6.13
CA ASP A 273 -2.20 13.93 -5.76
C ASP A 273 -3.41 12.98 -5.76
N ARG A 274 -3.46 12.01 -6.69
CA ARG A 274 -4.48 10.95 -6.71
C ARG A 274 -4.35 9.98 -5.54
N LEU A 275 -3.13 9.68 -5.12
CA LEU A 275 -2.87 8.76 -4.01
C LEU A 275 -3.26 9.37 -2.65
N ILE A 276 -3.17 10.70 -2.51
CA ILE A 276 -3.47 11.41 -1.27
C ILE A 276 -4.99 11.64 -1.09
N LYS A 277 -5.75 11.73 -2.18
CA LYS A 277 -7.21 11.87 -2.20
C LYS A 277 -7.93 10.58 -1.85
#